data_1fec9eab8d6c014350cec517eac6ad40
#
_entry.id   1fec9eab8d6c014350cec517eac6ad40
#
_cell.length_a   1.000
_cell.length_b   1.000
_cell.length_c   1.000
_cell.angle_alpha   90.00
_cell.angle_beta   90.00
_cell.angle_gamma   90.00
#
_symmetry.space_group_name_H-M   'P 1'
#
loop_
_entity.id
_entity.type
_entity.pdbx_description
1 polymer ?
#
loop_
_entity_poly.entity_id
_entity_poly.type
_entity_poly.pdbx_seq_one_letter_code
_entity_poly.pdbx_strand_id
1 'polypeptide(L)'
;NNSMLGGEILSGEISYKGYGEDFLFKNSKSDFKATLNLNNINLDYHKDWPPIDNLAAEVIINNDELVANIISGYIFNAKIDNTSIIVRNLSQNNHHVLINTEIYSHTNDAKNFIVQSPLKNISTIDQLTKNIIGNIDINLNLDIPLDSEEIEFGGLVFFDKASIESGIPE
;
A
#
# COMPACT_ATOMS: atom_id res chain seq x y z
N ASN A 1 11.14 9.89 -10.80
CA ASN A 1 9.71 9.65 -10.64
C ASN A 1 9.23 10.43 -9.42
N ASN A 2 8.34 11.40 -9.62
CA ASN A 2 7.69 12.11 -8.51
C ASN A 2 6.53 11.25 -8.02
N SER A 3 6.81 10.35 -7.10
CA SER A 3 5.76 9.50 -6.49
C SER A 3 4.86 10.28 -5.52
N MET A 4 5.29 11.45 -5.05
CA MET A 4 4.50 12.34 -4.18
C MET A 4 4.08 13.56 -4.99
N LEU A 5 2.77 13.75 -5.14
CA LEU A 5 2.17 14.85 -5.91
C LEU A 5 1.81 16.08 -5.06
N GLY A 6 2.00 16.02 -3.75
CA GLY A 6 1.74 17.08 -2.80
C GLY A 6 1.52 16.55 -1.39
N GLY A 7 1.40 17.43 -0.41
CA GLY A 7 1.13 17.10 0.98
C GLY A 7 1.99 17.87 1.97
N GLU A 8 1.92 17.51 3.24
CA GLU A 8 2.55 18.19 4.35
C GLU A 8 3.40 17.24 5.21
N ILE A 9 4.57 17.69 5.63
CA ILE A 9 5.32 17.07 6.71
C ILE A 9 4.97 17.82 8.00
N LEU A 10 4.20 17.20 8.88
CA LEU A 10 3.79 17.81 10.14
C LEU A 10 4.94 17.88 11.13
N SER A 11 5.79 16.87 11.16
CA SER A 11 7.00 16.81 11.98
C SER A 11 7.96 15.77 11.42
N GLY A 12 9.22 15.88 11.76
CA GLY A 12 10.21 14.87 11.41
C GLY A 12 11.52 15.07 12.11
N GLU A 13 12.24 13.98 12.27
CA GLU A 13 13.59 13.93 12.80
C GLU A 13 14.44 13.04 11.90
N ILE A 14 15.65 13.50 11.61
CA ILE A 14 16.63 12.72 10.85
C ILE A 14 17.93 12.75 11.65
N SER A 15 18.48 11.58 11.94
CA SER A 15 19.78 11.42 12.55
C SER A 15 20.70 10.58 11.68
N TYR A 16 21.95 10.96 11.60
CA TYR A 16 22.98 10.23 10.91
C TYR A 16 24.27 10.24 11.71
N LYS A 17 24.88 9.06 11.81
CA LYS A 17 26.19 8.89 12.43
C LYS A 17 27.04 7.97 11.54
N GLY A 18 28.13 8.47 11.01
CA GLY A 18 28.99 7.71 10.10
C GLY A 18 29.91 8.62 9.31
N TYR A 19 30.60 8.05 8.34
CA TYR A 19 31.45 8.82 7.41
C TYR A 19 30.61 9.29 6.23
N GLY A 20 30.87 10.49 5.71
CA GLY A 20 30.09 11.09 4.61
C GLY A 20 30.04 10.25 3.34
N GLU A 21 31.05 9.42 3.09
CA GLU A 21 31.12 8.49 1.96
C GLU A 21 30.13 7.33 2.09
N ASP A 22 29.66 7.04 3.31
CA ASP A 22 28.75 5.94 3.64
C ASP A 22 27.28 6.42 3.73
N PHE A 23 27.01 7.68 3.42
CA PHE A 23 25.67 8.25 3.48
C PHE A 23 24.71 7.51 2.51
N LEU A 24 23.52 7.20 3.01
CA LEU A 24 22.48 6.44 2.32
C LEU A 24 22.91 5.00 1.92
N PHE A 25 23.14 4.18 2.93
CA PHE A 25 23.20 2.71 2.83
C PHE A 25 24.41 2.08 2.16
N LYS A 26 25.51 2.83 1.93
CA LYS A 26 26.68 2.29 1.24
C LYS A 26 27.52 1.30 2.05
N ASN A 27 27.47 1.38 3.39
CA ASN A 27 28.24 0.49 4.27
C ASN A 27 27.52 0.25 5.61
N SER A 28 27.71 -0.92 6.19
CA SER A 28 27.16 -1.33 7.48
C SER A 28 27.70 -0.61 8.72
N LYS A 29 28.54 0.41 8.53
CA LYS A 29 29.18 1.17 9.63
C LYS A 29 28.49 2.51 9.92
N SER A 30 27.51 2.88 9.15
CA SER A 30 26.71 4.09 9.38
C SER A 30 25.40 3.76 10.09
N ASP A 31 24.94 4.66 10.93
CA ASP A 31 23.64 4.61 11.60
C ASP A 31 22.79 5.77 11.06
N PHE A 32 21.75 5.42 10.31
CA PHE A 32 20.79 6.36 9.74
C PHE A 32 19.40 6.07 10.29
N LYS A 33 18.77 7.09 10.86
CA LYS A 33 17.38 7.01 11.32
C LYS A 33 16.62 8.24 10.85
N ALA A 34 15.42 8.04 10.38
CA ALA A 34 14.49 9.11 10.09
C ALA A 34 13.10 8.72 10.56
N THR A 35 12.37 9.67 11.14
CA THR A 35 10.94 9.53 11.45
C THR A 35 10.23 10.75 10.88
N LEU A 36 9.21 10.53 10.08
CA LEU A 36 8.42 11.58 9.44
C LEU A 36 6.94 11.34 9.70
N ASN A 37 6.24 12.38 10.15
CA ASN A 37 4.78 12.37 10.23
C ASN A 37 4.23 13.16 9.04
N LEU A 38 3.52 12.46 8.17
CA LEU A 38 3.00 12.96 6.91
C LEU A 38 1.49 13.14 7.00
N ASN A 39 0.99 14.16 6.29
CA ASN A 39 -0.45 14.42 6.23
C ASN A 39 -0.84 14.95 4.84
N ASN A 40 -2.05 14.59 4.44
CA ASN A 40 -2.65 15.02 3.17
C ASN A 40 -1.73 14.75 1.95
N ILE A 41 -1.07 13.60 1.94
CA ILE A 41 -0.20 13.17 0.86
C ILE A 41 -1.03 12.52 -0.24
N ASN A 42 -0.82 12.94 -1.49
CA ASN A 42 -1.27 12.21 -2.65
C ASN A 42 -0.08 11.40 -3.19
N LEU A 43 -0.19 10.08 -3.07
CA LEU A 43 0.90 9.14 -3.34
C LEU A 43 0.60 8.34 -4.60
N ASP A 44 1.33 8.61 -5.67
CA ASP A 44 1.38 7.80 -6.89
C ASP A 44 2.62 6.90 -6.83
N TYR A 45 2.48 5.74 -6.21
CA TYR A 45 3.60 4.87 -5.89
C TYR A 45 4.02 3.95 -7.03
N HIS A 46 3.13 3.66 -7.97
CA HIS A 46 3.43 2.83 -9.13
C HIS A 46 2.40 3.03 -10.25
N LYS A 47 2.86 3.15 -11.49
CA LYS A 47 2.06 3.42 -12.69
C LYS A 47 0.88 2.47 -12.96
N ASP A 48 0.99 1.23 -12.48
CA ASP A 48 -0.01 0.18 -12.71
C ASP A 48 -0.95 -0.03 -11.51
N TRP A 49 -0.81 0.79 -10.46
CA TRP A 49 -1.65 0.77 -9.27
C TRP A 49 -2.41 2.08 -9.10
N PRO A 50 -3.64 2.06 -8.57
CA PRO A 50 -4.34 3.30 -8.23
C PRO A 50 -3.58 4.11 -7.19
N PRO A 51 -3.57 5.45 -7.30
CA PRO A 51 -2.95 6.31 -6.30
C PRO A 51 -3.67 6.24 -4.95
N ILE A 52 -2.97 6.64 -3.90
CA ILE A 52 -3.56 6.82 -2.57
C ILE A 52 -3.74 8.32 -2.34
N ASP A 53 -4.96 8.72 -2.05
CA ASP A 53 -5.33 10.11 -1.77
C ASP A 53 -5.47 10.37 -0.27
N ASN A 54 -5.17 11.61 0.13
CA ASN A 54 -5.31 12.09 1.52
C ASN A 54 -4.62 11.19 2.55
N LEU A 55 -3.45 10.66 2.19
CA LEU A 55 -2.68 9.77 3.04
C LEU A 55 -2.12 10.52 4.25
N ALA A 56 -2.39 10.01 5.44
CA ALA A 56 -1.69 10.35 6.67
C ALA A 56 -0.89 9.12 7.14
N ALA A 57 0.38 9.32 7.44
CA ALA A 57 1.27 8.21 7.78
C ALA A 57 2.41 8.66 8.69
N GLU A 58 2.88 7.73 9.53
CA GLU A 58 4.19 7.79 10.15
C GLU A 58 5.16 6.93 9.34
N VAL A 59 6.24 7.51 8.86
CA VAL A 59 7.30 6.80 8.12
C VAL A 59 8.55 6.76 8.99
N ILE A 60 9.04 5.55 9.23
CA ILE A 60 10.25 5.30 10.01
C ILE A 60 11.26 4.62 9.10
N ILE A 61 12.44 5.20 8.96
CA ILE A 61 13.57 4.59 8.28
C ILE A 61 14.63 4.29 9.33
N ASN A 62 15.07 3.05 9.39
CA ASN A 62 16.13 2.63 10.29
C ASN A 62 17.15 1.81 9.50
N ASN A 63 18.25 2.45 9.14
CA ASN A 63 19.26 1.87 8.27
C ASN A 63 18.66 1.32 6.97
N ASP A 64 18.56 0.02 6.87
CA ASP A 64 18.18 -0.75 5.68
C ASP A 64 16.70 -1.15 5.64
N GLU A 65 15.90 -0.64 6.56
CA GLU A 65 14.47 -0.92 6.64
C GLU A 65 13.65 0.37 6.65
N LEU A 66 12.56 0.38 5.90
CA LEU A 66 11.52 1.40 5.95
C LEU A 66 10.22 0.76 6.44
N VAL A 67 9.61 1.39 7.43
CA VAL A 67 8.26 1.05 7.91
C VAL A 67 7.39 2.28 7.75
N ALA A 68 6.26 2.13 7.07
CA ALA A 68 5.23 3.15 7.00
C ALA A 68 3.95 2.63 7.67
N ASN A 69 3.54 3.30 8.74
CA ASN A 69 2.28 3.07 9.43
C ASN A 69 1.25 4.06 8.90
N ILE A 70 0.31 3.56 8.11
CA ILE A 70 -0.76 4.39 7.53
C ILE A 70 -1.82 4.61 8.60
N ILE A 71 -2.07 5.88 8.91
CA ILE A 71 -3.09 6.31 9.87
C ILE A 71 -4.44 6.42 9.18
N SER A 72 -4.45 6.93 7.96
CA SER A 72 -5.64 7.01 7.11
C SER A 72 -5.25 7.27 5.66
N GLY A 73 -6.12 6.91 4.73
CA GLY A 73 -5.97 7.18 3.32
C GLY A 73 -7.17 6.66 2.54
N TYR A 74 -7.22 6.97 1.25
CA TYR A 74 -8.30 6.51 0.38
C TYR A 74 -7.73 6.02 -0.94
N ILE A 75 -8.30 4.93 -1.46
CA ILE A 75 -8.17 4.53 -2.85
C ILE A 75 -9.56 4.56 -3.43
N PHE A 76 -9.84 5.47 -4.36
CA PHE A 76 -11.20 5.86 -4.77
C PHE A 76 -12.02 6.31 -3.54
N ASN A 77 -13.12 5.61 -3.22
CA ASN A 77 -13.92 5.84 -2.00
C ASN A 77 -13.63 4.81 -0.90
N ALA A 78 -12.74 3.84 -1.16
CA ALA A 78 -12.35 2.85 -0.16
C ALA A 78 -11.43 3.47 0.87
N LYS A 79 -11.81 3.38 2.15
CA LYS A 79 -10.97 3.83 3.26
C LYS A 79 -9.92 2.76 3.57
N ILE A 80 -8.68 3.18 3.65
CA ILE A 80 -7.56 2.37 4.14
C ILE A 80 -7.38 2.67 5.63
N ASP A 81 -7.29 1.62 6.42
CA ASP A 81 -7.06 1.71 7.87
C ASP A 81 -6.05 0.65 8.30
N ASN A 82 -5.49 0.77 9.52
CA ASN A 82 -4.60 -0.22 10.14
C ASN A 82 -3.57 -0.83 9.16
N THR A 83 -2.98 0.01 8.31
CA THR A 83 -2.10 -0.44 7.24
C THR A 83 -0.65 -0.26 7.64
N SER A 84 0.12 -1.33 7.52
CA SER A 84 1.58 -1.32 7.67
C SER A 84 2.25 -1.71 6.37
N ILE A 85 3.21 -0.90 5.95
CA ILE A 85 4.05 -1.15 4.78
C ILE A 85 5.48 -1.28 5.26
N ILE A 86 6.14 -2.39 4.90
CA ILE A 86 7.52 -2.66 5.28
C ILE A 86 8.34 -2.89 4.01
N VAL A 87 9.43 -2.15 3.87
CA VAL A 87 10.42 -2.37 2.82
C VAL A 87 11.75 -2.68 3.48
N ARG A 88 12.29 -3.85 3.19
CA ARG A 88 13.58 -4.31 3.72
C ARG A 88 14.66 -4.31 2.65
N ASN A 89 15.90 -4.33 3.11
CA ASN A 89 17.08 -4.41 2.25
C ASN A 89 17.19 -3.23 1.27
N LEU A 90 16.92 -2.00 1.76
CA LEU A 90 16.97 -0.78 0.94
C LEU A 90 18.33 -0.56 0.25
N SER A 91 19.41 -1.15 0.80
CA SER A 91 20.76 -1.10 0.24
C SER A 91 21.04 -2.15 -0.84
N GLN A 92 20.15 -3.11 -1.05
CA GLN A 92 20.31 -4.25 -1.96
C GLN A 92 19.42 -4.09 -3.19
N ASN A 93 19.60 -4.98 -4.19
CA ASN A 93 18.77 -4.94 -5.40
C ASN A 93 17.54 -5.85 -5.34
N ASN A 94 17.33 -6.56 -4.24
CA ASN A 94 16.18 -7.45 -4.04
C ASN A 94 15.26 -6.86 -2.98
N HIS A 95 14.42 -5.93 -3.39
CA HIS A 95 13.48 -5.27 -2.49
C HIS A 95 12.12 -5.94 -2.56
N HIS A 96 11.54 -6.19 -1.39
CA HIS A 96 10.16 -6.61 -1.23
C HIS A 96 9.39 -5.55 -0.46
N VAL A 97 8.21 -5.22 -0.95
CA VAL A 97 7.24 -4.37 -0.27
C VAL A 97 6.17 -5.27 0.35
N LEU A 98 6.22 -5.40 1.66
CA LEU A 98 5.22 -6.16 2.42
C LEU A 98 4.12 -5.20 2.88
N ILE A 99 2.87 -5.49 2.52
CA ILE A 99 1.72 -4.66 2.89
C ILE A 99 0.72 -5.52 3.66
N ASN A 100 0.33 -5.05 4.85
CA ASN A 100 -0.80 -5.58 5.60
C ASN A 100 -1.80 -4.45 5.78
N THR A 101 -3.04 -4.63 5.34
CA THR A 101 -4.03 -3.56 5.32
C THR A 101 -5.43 -4.05 5.64
N GLU A 102 -6.20 -3.19 6.30
CA GLU A 102 -7.66 -3.30 6.44
C GLU A 102 -8.32 -2.23 5.56
N ILE A 103 -9.23 -2.65 4.70
CA ILE A 103 -9.90 -1.77 3.74
C ILE A 103 -11.41 -1.88 3.96
N TYR A 104 -12.05 -0.74 4.18
CA TYR A 104 -13.51 -0.60 4.26
C TYR A 104 -14.00 0.00 2.95
N SER A 105 -14.83 -0.74 2.23
CA SER A 105 -15.17 -0.40 0.86
C SER A 105 -16.60 -0.81 0.50
N HIS A 106 -17.05 -0.31 -0.64
CA HIS A 106 -18.16 -0.89 -1.39
C HIS A 106 -17.61 -1.82 -2.49
N THR A 107 -18.34 -2.87 -2.82
CA THR A 107 -17.91 -3.85 -3.83
C THR A 107 -17.55 -3.23 -5.19
N ASN A 108 -18.19 -2.10 -5.56
CA ASN A 108 -17.85 -1.40 -6.80
C ASN A 108 -16.46 -0.77 -6.78
N ASP A 109 -16.06 -0.18 -5.66
CA ASP A 109 -14.71 0.41 -5.51
C ASP A 109 -13.64 -0.68 -5.48
N ALA A 110 -13.92 -1.82 -4.83
CA ALA A 110 -13.04 -2.98 -4.86
C ALA A 110 -12.87 -3.54 -6.30
N LYS A 111 -13.95 -3.61 -7.08
CA LYS A 111 -13.86 -3.99 -8.50
C LYS A 111 -13.02 -3.01 -9.31
N ASN A 112 -13.22 -1.70 -9.11
CA ASN A 112 -12.41 -0.67 -9.76
C ASN A 112 -10.93 -0.81 -9.43
N PHE A 113 -10.61 -1.08 -8.15
CA PHE A 113 -9.23 -1.34 -7.72
C PHE A 113 -8.63 -2.54 -8.45
N ILE A 114 -9.34 -3.66 -8.52
CA ILE A 114 -8.89 -4.87 -9.22
C ILE A 114 -8.61 -4.57 -10.69
N VAL A 115 -9.56 -3.93 -11.39
CA VAL A 115 -9.45 -3.62 -12.82
C VAL A 115 -8.29 -2.67 -13.13
N GLN A 116 -8.01 -1.74 -12.22
CA GLN A 116 -6.95 -0.73 -12.38
C GLN A 116 -5.62 -1.13 -11.74
N SER A 117 -5.47 -2.37 -11.31
CA SER A 117 -4.25 -2.90 -10.71
C SER A 117 -3.76 -4.14 -11.48
N PRO A 118 -2.55 -4.62 -11.23
CA PRO A 118 -2.07 -5.90 -11.77
C PRO A 118 -2.92 -7.10 -11.40
N LEU A 119 -3.76 -6.99 -10.35
CA LEU A 119 -4.66 -8.06 -9.90
C LEU A 119 -5.76 -8.40 -10.92
N LYS A 120 -6.00 -7.55 -11.92
CA LYS A 120 -6.96 -7.83 -13.03
C LYS A 120 -6.68 -9.14 -13.79
N ASN A 121 -5.43 -9.60 -13.75
CA ASN A 121 -5.02 -10.83 -14.41
C ASN A 121 -5.40 -12.10 -13.61
N ILE A 122 -5.92 -11.93 -12.39
CA ILE A 122 -6.32 -13.03 -11.50
C ILE A 122 -7.81 -13.35 -11.72
N SER A 123 -8.09 -14.28 -12.61
CA SER A 123 -9.45 -14.62 -13.06
C SER A 123 -10.42 -15.03 -11.94
N THR A 124 -9.89 -15.51 -10.81
CA THR A 124 -10.71 -15.99 -9.69
C THR A 124 -11.41 -14.86 -8.95
N ILE A 125 -10.77 -13.68 -8.84
CA ILE A 125 -11.32 -12.55 -8.08
C ILE A 125 -12.54 -11.95 -8.79
N ASP A 126 -12.50 -11.83 -10.12
CA ASP A 126 -13.61 -11.30 -10.89
C ASP A 126 -14.87 -12.19 -10.78
N GLN A 127 -14.70 -13.51 -10.72
CA GLN A 127 -15.81 -14.45 -10.55
C GLN A 127 -16.45 -14.36 -9.16
N LEU A 128 -15.66 -14.14 -8.10
CA LEU A 128 -16.14 -14.08 -6.72
C LEU A 128 -16.97 -12.82 -6.45
N THR A 129 -16.72 -11.73 -7.16
CA THR A 129 -17.34 -10.43 -6.86
C THR A 129 -18.41 -10.02 -7.88
N LYS A 130 -18.59 -10.77 -8.97
CA LYS A 130 -19.36 -10.35 -10.15
C LYS A 130 -20.81 -9.95 -9.87
N ASN A 131 -21.47 -10.63 -8.97
CA ASN A 131 -22.90 -10.44 -8.66
C ASN A 131 -23.15 -9.97 -7.22
N ILE A 132 -22.13 -9.54 -6.51
CA ILE A 132 -22.27 -9.10 -5.11
C ILE A 132 -22.25 -7.57 -5.09
N ILE A 133 -23.27 -6.99 -4.44
CA ILE A 133 -23.39 -5.54 -4.21
C ILE A 133 -23.57 -5.30 -2.71
N GLY A 134 -22.75 -4.45 -2.15
CA GLY A 134 -22.84 -4.09 -0.74
C GLY A 134 -21.51 -3.61 -0.16
N ASN A 135 -21.50 -3.42 1.14
CA ASN A 135 -20.29 -3.06 1.86
C ASN A 135 -19.46 -4.31 2.15
N ILE A 136 -18.17 -4.14 2.11
CA ILE A 136 -17.18 -5.18 2.40
C ILE A 136 -16.05 -4.63 3.25
N ASP A 137 -15.56 -5.49 4.12
CA ASP A 137 -14.32 -5.27 4.87
C ASP A 137 -13.29 -6.27 4.34
N ILE A 138 -12.12 -5.80 3.97
CA ILE A 138 -11.07 -6.61 3.36
C ILE A 138 -9.84 -6.55 4.24
N ASN A 139 -9.34 -7.70 4.68
CA ASN A 139 -8.00 -7.84 5.23
C ASN A 139 -7.11 -8.39 4.13
N LEU A 140 -6.11 -7.62 3.72
CA LEU A 140 -5.25 -7.95 2.59
C LEU A 140 -3.79 -7.96 3.01
N ASN A 141 -3.08 -9.02 2.60
CA ASN A 141 -1.63 -9.14 2.72
C ASN A 141 -1.04 -9.23 1.31
N LEU A 142 -0.07 -8.39 1.02
CA LEU A 142 0.66 -8.38 -0.25
C LEU A 142 2.15 -8.51 0.01
N ASP A 143 2.82 -9.31 -0.81
CA ASP A 143 4.28 -9.31 -0.97
C ASP A 143 4.58 -8.97 -2.43
N ILE A 144 5.16 -7.80 -2.64
CA ILE A 144 5.42 -7.24 -3.95
C ILE A 144 6.93 -7.13 -4.13
N PRO A 145 7.56 -8.05 -4.87
CA PRO A 145 8.95 -7.88 -5.28
C PRO A 145 9.06 -6.73 -6.30
N LEU A 146 10.02 -5.81 -6.08
CA LEU A 146 10.18 -4.65 -6.97
C LEU A 146 10.97 -4.96 -8.26
N ASP A 147 11.59 -6.13 -8.34
CA ASP A 147 12.43 -6.60 -9.45
C ASP A 147 11.79 -7.74 -10.25
N SER A 148 10.60 -8.20 -9.90
CA SER A 148 9.84 -9.21 -10.64
C SER A 148 8.36 -8.84 -10.74
N GLU A 149 7.62 -9.54 -11.62
CA GLU A 149 6.18 -9.35 -11.80
C GLU A 149 5.34 -10.32 -10.94
N GLU A 150 5.98 -11.19 -10.17
CA GLU A 150 5.30 -12.17 -9.33
C GLU A 150 4.89 -11.54 -8.00
N ILE A 151 3.58 -11.30 -7.82
CA ILE A 151 3.00 -10.75 -6.60
C ILE A 151 2.37 -11.89 -5.82
N GLU A 152 2.78 -12.07 -4.56
CA GLU A 152 2.09 -12.95 -3.63
C GLU A 152 1.03 -12.14 -2.88
N PHE A 153 -0.17 -12.68 -2.77
CA PHE A 153 -1.24 -12.04 -2.02
C PHE A 153 -2.10 -13.08 -1.29
N GLY A 154 -2.69 -12.64 -0.19
CA GLY A 154 -3.67 -13.39 0.58
C GLY A 154 -4.59 -12.45 1.32
N GLY A 155 -5.77 -12.92 1.68
CA GLY A 155 -6.68 -12.06 2.42
C GLY A 155 -8.01 -12.72 2.75
N LEU A 156 -8.82 -11.96 3.49
CA LEU A 156 -10.18 -12.31 3.87
C LEU A 156 -11.10 -11.16 3.48
N VAL A 157 -12.27 -11.51 2.98
CA VAL A 157 -13.33 -10.56 2.65
C VAL A 157 -14.54 -10.88 3.53
N PHE A 158 -14.98 -9.89 4.27
CA PHE A 158 -16.21 -9.94 5.07
C PHE A 158 -17.28 -9.11 4.38
N PHE A 159 -18.48 -9.65 4.25
CA PHE A 159 -19.61 -8.96 3.67
C PHE A 159 -20.52 -8.42 4.77
N ASP A 160 -20.77 -7.10 4.75
CA ASP A 160 -21.75 -6.44 5.62
C ASP A 160 -22.91 -5.91 4.76
N LYS A 161 -24.10 -6.50 4.94
CA LYS A 161 -25.34 -6.14 4.21
C LYS A 161 -25.15 -6.18 2.67
N ALA A 162 -24.49 -7.23 2.19
CA ALA A 162 -24.34 -7.47 0.76
C ALA A 162 -25.54 -8.23 0.19
N SER A 163 -25.91 -7.94 -1.04
CA SER A 163 -26.91 -8.64 -1.83
C SER A 163 -26.26 -9.35 -3.01
N ILE A 164 -26.87 -10.47 -3.43
CA ILE A 164 -26.48 -11.17 -4.66
C ILE A 164 -27.52 -10.84 -5.71
N GLU A 165 -27.11 -10.22 -6.79
CA GLU A 165 -27.97 -10.05 -7.96
C GLU A 165 -28.03 -11.35 -8.74
N SER A 166 -29.25 -11.91 -8.87
CA SER A 166 -29.45 -13.03 -9.77
C SER A 166 -29.38 -12.51 -11.21
N GLY A 167 -28.34 -12.88 -11.94
CA GLY A 167 -28.20 -12.58 -13.36
C GLY A 167 -29.13 -13.47 -14.21
N ILE A 168 -30.42 -13.58 -13.85
CA ILE A 168 -31.45 -14.22 -14.71
C ILE A 168 -31.93 -13.11 -15.63
N PRO A 169 -31.64 -13.17 -16.95
CA PRO A 169 -32.28 -12.26 -17.90
C PRO A 169 -33.78 -12.53 -17.88
N GLU A 170 -34.60 -11.49 -17.80
CA GLU A 170 -36.04 -11.57 -18.09
C GLU A 170 -36.31 -12.06 -19.50
#